data_d99707c331106fce50bc86b02e16c281
#
_entry.id   d99707c331106fce50bc86b02e16c281
#
_cell.length_a   1.000
_cell.length_b   1.000
_cell.length_c   1.000
_cell.angle_alpha   90.00
_cell.angle_beta   90.00
_cell.angle_gamma   90.00
#
_symmetry.space_group_name_H-M   'P 1'
#
loop_
_entity.id
_entity.type
_entity.pdbx_description
1 polymer ?
#
loop_
_entity_poly.entity_id
_entity_poly.type
_entity_poly.pdbx_seq_one_letter_code
_entity_poly.pdbx_strand_id
1 'polypeptide(L)'
;MTDALAMEDGSSAYVNVLVCKEGNEEEPKIKALVAALQSQQIKDFMTESYGGAVVSVVENPTDGYDPSIDYDALNGETVSCAATPAPHCEILEVCKQILADKGITLDIQEYDDYVIPNTIVEDGQCDTNYFQHQPYLDNFNEEKGTHLVSVAGIHVEPMGIYGGKQSDLSPIEG
;
A
#
# COMPACT_ATOMS: atom_id res chain seq x y z
N MET A 1 2.43 -3.33 20.96
CA MET A 1 3.80 -2.92 20.61
C MET A 1 4.49 -2.05 21.69
N THR A 2 3.87 -1.82 22.82
CA THR A 2 4.37 -0.97 23.91
C THR A 2 5.59 -1.52 24.65
N ASP A 3 5.95 -2.80 24.46
CA ASP A 3 7.01 -3.51 25.18
C ASP A 3 8.24 -3.83 24.32
N ALA A 4 8.33 -3.26 23.11
CA ALA A 4 9.49 -3.43 22.25
C ALA A 4 10.68 -2.60 22.80
N LEU A 5 11.87 -3.19 22.81
CA LEU A 5 13.13 -2.51 23.18
C LEU A 5 13.63 -1.60 22.05
N ALA A 6 13.32 -1.95 20.80
CA ALA A 6 13.53 -1.12 19.62
C ALA A 6 12.43 -1.43 18.59
N MET A 7 12.09 -0.44 17.79
CA MET A 7 11.12 -0.53 16.70
C MET A 7 11.76 0.01 15.43
N GLU A 8 11.46 -0.62 14.30
CA GLU A 8 11.73 -0.09 12.97
C GLU A 8 10.94 1.22 12.78
N ASP A 9 11.51 2.16 12.06
CA ASP A 9 10.87 3.44 11.75
C ASP A 9 10.37 3.51 10.29
N GLY A 10 9.69 4.62 9.93
CA GLY A 10 9.12 4.82 8.59
C GLY A 10 10.15 5.01 7.47
N SER A 11 11.46 5.04 7.77
CA SER A 11 12.54 5.08 6.77
C SER A 11 12.95 3.70 6.26
N SER A 12 12.22 2.65 6.66
CA SER A 12 12.45 1.28 6.27
C SER A 12 12.45 1.10 4.75
N ALA A 13 13.33 0.22 4.26
CA ALA A 13 13.30 -0.24 2.87
C ALA A 13 12.06 -1.14 2.57
N TYR A 14 11.36 -1.57 3.62
CA TYR A 14 10.21 -2.47 3.54
C TYR A 14 8.87 -1.72 3.55
N VAL A 15 8.81 -0.58 2.86
CA VAL A 15 7.54 0.11 2.60
C VAL A 15 6.67 -0.73 1.69
N ASN A 16 5.42 -0.95 2.08
CA ASN A 16 4.39 -1.53 1.24
C ASN A 16 3.96 -0.53 0.17
N VAL A 17 4.01 -0.96 -1.09
CA VAL A 17 3.84 -0.09 -2.25
C VAL A 17 2.61 -0.46 -3.08
N LEU A 18 1.94 0.55 -3.64
CA LEU A 18 0.99 0.37 -4.73
C LEU A 18 1.77 0.26 -6.03
N VAL A 19 1.44 -0.75 -6.83
CA VAL A 19 2.18 -1.11 -8.06
C VAL A 19 1.22 -1.14 -9.24
N CYS A 20 1.68 -0.69 -10.41
CA CYS A 20 1.01 -0.88 -11.69
C CYS A 20 2.01 -1.38 -12.75
N LYS A 21 1.51 -1.65 -13.96
CA LYS A 21 2.39 -1.94 -15.11
C LYS A 21 3.04 -0.66 -15.59
N GLU A 22 4.32 -0.74 -15.99
CA GLU A 22 5.08 0.37 -16.60
C GLU A 22 4.32 0.97 -17.78
N GLY A 23 4.23 2.30 -17.78
CA GLY A 23 3.50 3.09 -18.77
C GLY A 23 2.07 3.46 -18.34
N ASN A 24 1.53 2.88 -17.25
CA ASN A 24 0.20 3.18 -16.73
C ASN A 24 0.21 4.14 -15.52
N GLU A 25 1.38 4.61 -15.08
CA GLU A 25 1.57 5.42 -13.86
C GLU A 25 0.76 6.72 -13.90
N GLU A 26 0.54 7.26 -15.09
CA GLU A 26 -0.17 8.51 -15.30
C GLU A 26 -1.67 8.33 -15.59
N GLU A 27 -2.17 7.08 -15.59
CA GLU A 27 -3.61 6.83 -15.78
C GLU A 27 -4.43 7.52 -14.68
N PRO A 28 -5.45 8.34 -15.05
CA PRO A 28 -6.20 9.11 -14.07
C PRO A 28 -6.86 8.27 -12.97
N LYS A 29 -7.35 7.06 -13.29
CA LYS A 29 -7.95 6.15 -12.30
C LYS A 29 -6.92 5.60 -11.30
N ILE A 30 -5.67 5.34 -11.73
CA ILE A 30 -4.57 4.90 -10.86
C ILE A 30 -4.15 6.06 -9.96
N LYS A 31 -3.99 7.27 -10.50
CA LYS A 31 -3.69 8.47 -9.70
C LYS A 31 -4.80 8.78 -8.68
N ALA A 32 -6.06 8.54 -9.01
CA ALA A 32 -7.17 8.68 -8.08
C ALA A 32 -7.07 7.69 -6.92
N LEU A 33 -6.69 6.43 -7.20
CA LEU A 33 -6.44 5.43 -6.16
C LEU A 33 -5.23 5.81 -5.29
N VAL A 34 -4.15 6.33 -5.88
CA VAL A 34 -2.98 6.84 -5.12
C VAL A 34 -3.42 7.95 -4.16
N ALA A 35 -4.19 8.95 -4.65
CA ALA A 35 -4.65 10.06 -3.81
C ALA A 35 -5.53 9.58 -2.65
N ALA A 36 -6.41 8.60 -2.89
CA ALA A 36 -7.24 7.99 -1.86
C ALA A 36 -6.39 7.24 -0.82
N LEU A 37 -5.45 6.40 -1.25
CA LEU A 37 -4.55 5.64 -0.37
C LEU A 37 -3.65 6.52 0.49
N GLN A 38 -3.24 7.68 -0.05
CA GLN A 38 -2.39 8.65 0.66
C GLN A 38 -3.19 9.69 1.44
N SER A 39 -4.48 9.46 1.70
CA SER A 39 -5.33 10.39 2.41
C SER A 39 -5.12 10.39 3.94
N GLN A 40 -5.54 11.51 4.57
CA GLN A 40 -5.59 11.60 6.03
C GLN A 40 -6.54 10.55 6.62
N GLN A 41 -7.65 10.26 5.95
CA GLN A 41 -8.61 9.25 6.38
C GLN A 41 -7.98 7.85 6.48
N ILE A 42 -7.13 7.47 5.52
CA ILE A 42 -6.40 6.20 5.54
C ILE A 42 -5.35 6.18 6.66
N LYS A 43 -4.62 7.28 6.85
CA LYS A 43 -3.65 7.42 7.93
C LYS A 43 -4.30 7.27 9.31
N ASP A 44 -5.45 7.90 9.50
CA ASP A 44 -6.23 7.80 10.75
C ASP A 44 -6.74 6.37 10.95
N PHE A 45 -7.29 5.74 9.92
CA PHE A 45 -7.74 4.34 9.95
C PHE A 45 -6.61 3.40 10.38
N MET A 46 -5.41 3.52 9.79
CA MET A 46 -4.26 2.69 10.18
C MET A 46 -3.90 2.89 11.65
N THR A 47 -3.88 4.14 12.12
CA THR A 47 -3.54 4.47 13.50
C THR A 47 -4.55 3.88 14.49
N GLU A 48 -5.84 4.03 14.20
CA GLU A 48 -6.93 3.59 15.07
C GLU A 48 -7.11 2.07 15.08
N SER A 49 -6.99 1.42 13.90
CA SER A 49 -7.26 -0.01 13.77
C SER A 49 -6.09 -0.88 14.18
N TYR A 50 -4.84 -0.44 13.96
CA TYR A 50 -3.67 -1.31 14.14
C TYR A 50 -2.75 -0.91 15.31
N GLY A 51 -2.99 0.22 15.98
CA GLY A 51 -2.27 0.60 17.20
C GLY A 51 -0.74 0.61 17.05
N GLY A 52 -0.23 1.00 15.87
CA GLY A 52 1.20 1.04 15.54
C GLY A 52 1.76 -0.22 14.88
N ALA A 53 0.94 -1.26 14.65
CA ALA A 53 1.36 -2.44 13.87
C ALA A 53 1.39 -2.17 12.36
N VAL A 54 0.63 -1.19 11.91
CA VAL A 54 0.63 -0.66 10.54
C VAL A 54 0.77 0.86 10.66
N VAL A 55 1.78 1.43 10.03
CA VAL A 55 2.11 2.84 10.15
C VAL A 55 2.22 3.48 8.76
N SER A 56 1.40 4.49 8.50
CA SER A 56 1.47 5.24 7.25
C SER A 56 2.81 5.94 7.10
N VAL A 57 3.43 5.85 5.92
CA VAL A 57 4.65 6.58 5.57
C VAL A 57 4.36 7.91 4.88
N VAL A 58 3.09 8.26 4.71
CA VAL A 58 2.66 9.48 4.04
C VAL A 58 2.87 10.69 4.94
N GLU A 59 3.84 11.54 4.60
CA GLU A 59 4.17 12.74 5.39
C GLU A 59 3.11 13.84 5.22
N ASN A 60 2.66 14.07 3.97
CA ASN A 60 1.69 15.11 3.61
C ASN A 60 0.44 14.45 3.03
N PRO A 61 -0.47 13.96 3.88
CA PRO A 61 -1.66 13.27 3.40
C PRO A 61 -2.59 14.21 2.62
N THR A 62 -3.25 13.64 1.61
CA THR A 62 -4.29 14.30 0.83
C THR A 62 -5.62 14.36 1.60
N ASP A 63 -6.61 15.04 1.03
CA ASP A 63 -8.00 14.94 1.46
C ASP A 63 -8.76 13.76 0.80
N GLY A 64 -8.03 12.87 0.12
CA GLY A 64 -8.56 11.72 -0.63
C GLY A 64 -8.60 11.95 -2.14
N TYR A 65 -8.26 13.15 -2.59
CA TYR A 65 -8.37 13.54 -4.00
C TYR A 65 -7.12 14.27 -4.49
N ASP A 66 -6.87 14.16 -5.79
CA ASP A 66 -5.84 14.92 -6.51
C ASP A 66 -6.54 16.00 -7.34
N PRO A 67 -6.31 17.29 -7.09
CA PRO A 67 -6.97 18.39 -7.81
C PRO A 67 -6.59 18.48 -9.30
N SER A 68 -5.57 17.74 -9.75
CA SER A 68 -5.19 17.67 -11.15
C SER A 68 -6.05 16.69 -11.97
N ILE A 69 -6.88 15.88 -11.31
CA ILE A 69 -7.72 14.86 -11.94
C ILE A 69 -9.12 15.42 -12.21
N ASP A 70 -9.61 15.21 -13.43
CA ASP A 70 -11.01 15.41 -13.77
C ASP A 70 -11.85 14.20 -13.31
N TYR A 71 -12.36 14.27 -12.09
CA TYR A 71 -13.18 13.19 -11.51
C TYR A 71 -14.53 13.01 -12.20
N ASP A 72 -15.06 14.06 -12.82
CA ASP A 72 -16.31 13.95 -13.58
C ASP A 72 -16.11 13.04 -14.81
N ALA A 73 -14.94 13.10 -15.42
CA ALA A 73 -14.58 12.20 -16.52
C ALA A 73 -14.38 10.75 -16.09
N LEU A 74 -14.08 10.50 -14.81
CA LEU A 74 -13.90 9.17 -14.23
C LEU A 74 -15.20 8.57 -13.66
N ASN A 75 -16.30 9.32 -13.66
CA ASN A 75 -17.57 8.83 -13.12
C ASN A 75 -18.07 7.61 -13.89
N GLY A 76 -18.27 6.51 -13.19
CA GLY A 76 -18.63 5.20 -13.75
C GLY A 76 -17.45 4.31 -14.14
N GLU A 77 -16.21 4.81 -14.06
CA GLU A 77 -15.02 4.00 -14.28
C GLU A 77 -14.76 3.03 -13.11
N THR A 78 -14.02 1.98 -13.43
CA THR A 78 -13.54 1.00 -12.45
C THR A 78 -12.01 0.99 -12.43
N VAL A 79 -11.43 1.03 -11.23
CA VAL A 79 -10.02 0.70 -10.99
C VAL A 79 -9.96 -0.60 -10.20
N SER A 80 -9.13 -1.55 -10.65
CA SER A 80 -8.96 -2.84 -9.99
C SER A 80 -7.64 -2.91 -9.22
N CYS A 81 -7.68 -3.56 -8.06
CA CYS A 81 -6.49 -3.76 -7.22
C CYS A 81 -6.45 -5.17 -6.63
N ALA A 82 -5.40 -5.91 -6.94
CA ALA A 82 -5.12 -7.20 -6.35
C ALA A 82 -4.35 -7.03 -5.03
N ALA A 83 -4.82 -7.62 -3.95
CA ALA A 83 -4.25 -7.42 -2.64
C ALA A 83 -4.34 -8.65 -1.74
N THR A 84 -3.51 -8.71 -0.71
CA THR A 84 -3.63 -9.72 0.36
C THR A 84 -4.64 -9.27 1.42
N PRO A 85 -5.24 -10.22 2.19
CA PRO A 85 -6.36 -9.92 3.09
C PRO A 85 -6.10 -8.76 4.05
N ALA A 86 -5.22 -8.93 5.00
CA ALA A 86 -4.90 -7.92 6.02
C ALA A 86 -3.40 -7.57 5.98
N PRO A 87 -3.05 -6.29 6.14
CA PRO A 87 -3.92 -5.11 6.30
C PRO A 87 -4.43 -4.53 4.96
N HIS A 88 -3.96 -5.06 3.81
CA HIS A 88 -4.08 -4.42 2.50
C HIS A 88 -5.53 -4.27 2.02
N CYS A 89 -6.31 -5.39 1.98
CA CYS A 89 -7.73 -5.31 1.60
C CYS A 89 -8.54 -4.45 2.58
N GLU A 90 -8.24 -4.48 3.88
CA GLU A 90 -8.94 -3.67 4.87
C GLU A 90 -8.71 -2.16 4.63
N ILE A 91 -7.49 -1.77 4.25
CA ILE A 91 -7.15 -0.39 3.85
C ILE A 91 -7.89 -0.01 2.55
N LEU A 92 -7.89 -0.90 1.55
CA LEU A 92 -8.58 -0.67 0.28
C LEU A 92 -10.10 -0.54 0.44
N GLU A 93 -10.73 -1.21 1.41
CA GLU A 93 -12.17 -1.02 1.68
C GLU A 93 -12.49 0.40 2.17
N VAL A 94 -11.57 1.07 2.88
CA VAL A 94 -11.71 2.50 3.20
C VAL A 94 -11.55 3.36 1.95
N CYS A 95 -10.54 3.07 1.10
CA CYS A 95 -10.35 3.75 -0.19
C CYS A 95 -11.58 3.65 -1.10
N LYS A 96 -12.24 2.50 -1.09
CA LYS A 96 -13.46 2.24 -1.86
C LYS A 96 -14.57 3.25 -1.57
N GLN A 97 -14.72 3.66 -0.30
CA GLN A 97 -15.68 4.70 0.07
C GLN A 97 -15.28 6.07 -0.49
N ILE A 98 -13.99 6.43 -0.39
CA ILE A 98 -13.46 7.72 -0.89
C ILE A 98 -13.69 7.82 -2.40
N LEU A 99 -13.38 6.76 -3.16
CA LEU A 99 -13.54 6.72 -4.60
C LEU A 99 -15.01 6.69 -5.04
N ALA A 100 -15.87 6.00 -4.29
CA ALA A 100 -17.31 5.93 -4.55
C ALA A 100 -17.98 7.31 -4.47
N ASP A 101 -17.51 8.22 -3.62
CA ASP A 101 -18.00 9.61 -3.53
C ASP A 101 -17.76 10.39 -4.83
N LYS A 102 -16.85 9.92 -5.70
CA LYS A 102 -16.57 10.44 -7.04
C LYS A 102 -17.13 9.57 -8.17
N GLY A 103 -17.95 8.56 -7.83
CA GLY A 103 -18.54 7.67 -8.80
C GLY A 103 -17.57 6.64 -9.40
N ILE A 104 -16.37 6.49 -8.81
CA ILE A 104 -15.37 5.50 -9.23
C ILE A 104 -15.57 4.22 -8.42
N THR A 105 -15.61 3.07 -9.09
CA THR A 105 -15.66 1.76 -8.46
C THR A 105 -14.25 1.23 -8.21
N LEU A 106 -13.93 0.88 -6.95
CA LEU A 106 -12.72 0.10 -6.65
C LEU A 106 -13.09 -1.39 -6.60
N ASP A 107 -12.57 -2.17 -7.55
CA ASP A 107 -12.68 -3.64 -7.59
C ASP A 107 -11.49 -4.25 -6.83
N ILE A 108 -11.75 -4.74 -5.62
CA ILE A 108 -10.73 -5.35 -4.75
C ILE A 108 -10.72 -6.85 -5.01
N GLN A 109 -9.59 -7.36 -5.48
CA GLN A 109 -9.38 -8.78 -5.76
C GLN A 109 -8.43 -9.37 -4.70
N GLU A 110 -8.99 -10.16 -3.79
CA GLU A 110 -8.23 -10.74 -2.68
C GLU A 110 -7.52 -12.03 -3.08
N TYR A 111 -6.22 -12.12 -2.73
CA TYR A 111 -5.37 -13.28 -2.99
C TYR A 111 -4.51 -13.63 -1.77
N ASP A 112 -4.48 -14.91 -1.41
CA ASP A 112 -3.56 -15.50 -0.42
C ASP A 112 -2.24 -15.96 -1.08
N ASP A 113 -1.75 -15.21 -2.07
CA ASP A 113 -0.60 -15.57 -2.91
C ASP A 113 0.25 -14.33 -3.21
N TYR A 114 1.57 -14.51 -3.37
CA TYR A 114 2.50 -13.42 -3.64
C TYR A 114 3.01 -13.37 -5.10
N VAL A 115 2.59 -14.30 -5.96
CA VAL A 115 2.95 -14.37 -7.38
C VAL A 115 1.82 -13.89 -8.27
N ILE A 116 0.60 -14.35 -8.00
CA ILE A 116 -0.58 -14.05 -8.82
C ILE A 116 -0.84 -12.54 -8.95
N PRO A 117 -0.80 -11.72 -7.86
CA PRO A 117 -1.07 -10.28 -7.98
C PRO A 117 -0.14 -9.56 -8.95
N ASN A 118 1.14 -9.92 -8.99
CA ASN A 118 2.09 -9.36 -9.96
C ASN A 118 1.80 -9.84 -11.39
N THR A 119 1.51 -11.13 -11.54
CA THR A 119 1.26 -11.73 -12.86
C THR A 119 0.05 -11.11 -13.54
N ILE A 120 -1.07 -10.94 -12.84
CA ILE A 120 -2.30 -10.40 -13.44
C ILE A 120 -2.21 -8.91 -13.75
N VAL A 121 -1.38 -8.15 -13.03
CA VAL A 121 -1.09 -6.75 -13.37
C VAL A 121 -0.18 -6.69 -14.60
N GLU A 122 0.87 -7.51 -14.69
CA GLU A 122 1.73 -7.59 -15.87
C GLU A 122 0.93 -7.97 -17.12
N ASP A 123 -0.01 -8.91 -17.00
CA ASP A 123 -0.87 -9.37 -18.09
C ASP A 123 -2.02 -8.39 -18.45
N GLY A 124 -2.18 -7.28 -17.68
CA GLY A 124 -3.23 -6.29 -17.88
C GLY A 124 -4.63 -6.78 -17.50
N GLN A 125 -4.75 -7.82 -16.68
CA GLN A 125 -6.02 -8.34 -16.16
C GLN A 125 -6.48 -7.61 -14.89
N CYS A 126 -5.55 -6.92 -14.21
CA CYS A 126 -5.80 -6.05 -13.08
C CYS A 126 -4.98 -4.76 -13.26
N ASP A 127 -5.51 -3.62 -12.84
CA ASP A 127 -4.83 -2.33 -13.03
C ASP A 127 -3.63 -2.16 -12.08
N THR A 128 -3.80 -2.60 -10.84
CA THR A 128 -2.82 -2.39 -9.76
C THR A 128 -2.74 -3.59 -8.83
N ASN A 129 -1.66 -3.63 -8.01
CA ASN A 129 -1.65 -4.48 -6.83
C ASN A 129 -1.09 -3.75 -5.61
N TYR A 130 -1.47 -4.24 -4.42
CA TYR A 130 -1.05 -3.70 -3.14
C TYR A 130 -0.88 -4.83 -2.13
N PHE A 131 0.37 -5.33 -1.97
CA PHE A 131 0.67 -6.48 -1.09
C PHE A 131 2.15 -6.64 -0.79
N GLN A 132 3.03 -5.86 -1.42
CA GLN A 132 4.47 -6.11 -1.49
C GLN A 132 5.32 -4.92 -1.10
N HIS A 133 6.56 -5.21 -0.73
CA HIS A 133 7.61 -4.24 -0.49
C HIS A 133 8.42 -3.98 -1.77
N GLN A 134 9.07 -2.82 -1.86
CA GLN A 134 9.93 -2.47 -2.99
C GLN A 134 11.01 -3.54 -3.31
N PRO A 135 11.76 -4.09 -2.34
CA PRO A 135 12.76 -5.13 -2.64
C PRO A 135 12.18 -6.41 -3.26
N TYR A 136 10.95 -6.79 -2.87
CA TYR A 136 10.27 -7.93 -3.48
C TYR A 136 9.88 -7.64 -4.93
N LEU A 137 9.35 -6.45 -5.21
CA LEU A 137 9.01 -6.00 -6.56
C LEU A 137 10.24 -6.02 -7.48
N ASP A 138 11.35 -5.47 -7.02
CA ASP A 138 12.59 -5.40 -7.80
C ASP A 138 13.11 -6.81 -8.16
N ASN A 139 13.13 -7.71 -7.17
CA ASN A 139 13.54 -9.10 -7.37
C ASN A 139 12.56 -9.86 -8.30
N PHE A 140 11.25 -9.63 -8.15
CA PHE A 140 10.24 -10.26 -9.00
C PHE A 140 10.41 -9.85 -10.47
N ASN A 141 10.63 -8.55 -10.73
CA ASN A 141 10.87 -8.03 -12.07
C ASN A 141 12.14 -8.67 -12.69
N GLU A 142 13.24 -8.77 -11.91
CA GLU A 142 14.48 -9.37 -12.36
C GLU A 142 14.32 -10.87 -12.69
N GLU A 143 13.67 -11.62 -11.79
CA GLU A 143 13.51 -13.07 -11.95
C GLU A 143 12.49 -13.47 -13.02
N LYS A 144 11.41 -12.70 -13.17
CA LYS A 144 10.29 -13.03 -14.07
C LYS A 144 10.32 -12.26 -15.38
N GLY A 145 11.15 -11.22 -15.50
CA GLY A 145 11.20 -10.34 -16.67
C GLY A 145 9.95 -9.51 -16.82
N THR A 146 9.32 -9.12 -15.70
CA THR A 146 8.12 -8.26 -15.66
C THR A 146 8.50 -6.78 -15.65
N HIS A 147 7.53 -5.92 -15.98
CA HIS A 147 7.69 -4.47 -16.13
C HIS A 147 6.72 -3.74 -15.19
N LEU A 148 6.83 -4.07 -13.91
CA LEU A 148 5.99 -3.50 -12.87
C LEU A 148 6.73 -2.36 -12.16
N VAL A 149 6.01 -1.29 -11.84
CA VAL A 149 6.57 -0.10 -11.18
C VAL A 149 5.73 0.29 -9.96
N SER A 150 6.39 0.74 -8.89
CA SER A 150 5.70 1.31 -7.76
C SER A 150 5.31 2.76 -8.05
N VAL A 151 4.06 3.10 -7.74
CA VAL A 151 3.50 4.45 -7.93
C VAL A 151 3.32 5.21 -6.62
N ALA A 152 3.26 4.52 -5.49
CA ALA A 152 3.16 5.14 -4.17
C ALA A 152 3.65 4.21 -3.06
N GLY A 153 4.38 4.77 -2.10
CA GLY A 153 4.60 4.14 -0.80
C GLY A 153 3.43 4.46 0.14
N ILE A 154 2.94 3.46 0.87
CA ILE A 154 1.71 3.62 1.65
C ILE A 154 1.97 3.43 3.14
N HIS A 155 2.50 2.27 3.56
CA HIS A 155 2.73 1.97 4.96
C HIS A 155 3.93 1.05 5.19
N VAL A 156 4.34 0.97 6.44
CA VAL A 156 5.24 -0.06 6.96
C VAL A 156 4.53 -0.87 8.05
N GLU A 157 4.92 -2.12 8.18
CA GLU A 157 4.58 -2.98 9.31
C GLU A 157 5.84 -3.13 10.16
N PRO A 158 6.08 -2.22 11.14
CA PRO A 158 7.38 -2.10 11.78
C PRO A 158 7.77 -3.36 12.53
N MET A 159 9.00 -3.82 12.33
CA MET A 159 9.58 -4.91 13.10
C MET A 159 10.00 -4.40 14.47
N GLY A 160 9.67 -5.16 15.53
CA GLY A 160 10.05 -4.85 16.90
C GLY A 160 11.02 -5.87 17.47
N ILE A 161 12.01 -5.39 18.21
CA ILE A 161 12.89 -6.24 19.03
C ILE A 161 12.33 -6.28 20.45
N TYR A 162 12.02 -7.49 20.92
CA TYR A 162 11.45 -7.71 22.25
C TYR A 162 12.46 -8.43 23.14
N GLY A 163 12.69 -7.88 24.34
CA GLY A 163 13.73 -8.35 25.24
C GLY A 163 13.48 -9.72 25.89
N GLY A 164 12.26 -10.24 25.86
CA GLY A 164 11.90 -11.44 26.62
C GLY A 164 12.12 -11.25 28.11
N LYS A 165 13.27 -11.74 28.60
CA LYS A 165 13.71 -11.54 30.00
C LYS A 165 14.63 -10.32 30.18
N GLN A 166 15.01 -9.65 29.09
CA GLN A 166 15.86 -8.47 29.10
C GLN A 166 15.00 -7.21 29.13
N SER A 167 15.49 -6.17 29.79
CA SER A 167 14.82 -4.85 29.88
C SER A 167 15.44 -3.80 28.97
N ASP A 168 16.55 -4.12 28.31
CA ASP A 168 17.28 -3.22 27.41
C ASP A 168 18.12 -4.00 26.39
N LEU A 169 18.77 -3.31 25.45
CA LEU A 169 19.60 -3.90 24.40
C LEU A 169 21.08 -4.08 24.80
N SER A 170 21.49 -3.65 25.98
CA SER A 170 22.89 -3.68 26.44
C SER A 170 23.60 -5.02 26.30
N PRO A 171 22.94 -6.18 26.41
CA PRO A 171 23.58 -7.49 26.19
C PRO A 171 24.00 -7.78 24.74
N ILE A 172 23.50 -7.03 23.75
CA ILE A 172 23.79 -7.23 22.33
C ILE A 172 24.51 -6.04 21.68
N GLU A 173 24.70 -4.95 22.42
CA GLU A 173 25.53 -3.81 22.05
C GLU A 173 26.99 -4.13 22.42
N GLY A 174 27.68 -4.89 21.57
CA GLY A 174 29.05 -5.33 21.76
C GLY A 174 30.05 -4.62 20.86
#